data_43868fd123ef60674fe36b51d99be952
#
_entry.id   43868fd123ef60674fe36b51d99be952
#
_cell.length_a   1.000
_cell.length_b   1.000
_cell.length_c   1.000
_cell.angle_alpha   90.00
_cell.angle_beta   90.00
_cell.angle_gamma   90.00
#
_symmetry.space_group_name_H-M   'P 1'
#
loop_
_entity.id
_entity.type
_entity.pdbx_description
1 polymer ?
#
loop_
_entity_poly.entity_id
_entity_poly.type
_entity_poly.pdbx_seq_one_letter_code
_entity_poly.pdbx_strand_id
1 'polypeptide(L)'
;MKSEDIKKIALKNTPKVKIIEHDNFFRHDLINFLKKDNLIGIELGVAGGHYSDKMLKSGKFKKFYGVDLYEDHHDVQEYISALKLIGLEKNYVLLRMSFDEAINLFDDNFFDFIYFDGYAHTGEEGGKTFCEWYKKLKIGGLFAGDDYSENWPLVKWAVNDMVSKLGVELNITGKIVGDSVMNKYPSWFFLKENDFNLKPNKKLEEFGATIRNATRKNTP
;
A
#
# COMPACT_ATOMS: atom_id res chain seq x y z
N MET A 1 21.68 12.91 -1.66
CA MET A 1 20.94 13.86 -0.77
C MET A 1 20.90 13.23 0.62
N LYS A 2 21.00 13.99 1.71
CA LYS A 2 20.91 13.42 3.07
C LYS A 2 19.43 13.12 3.40
N SER A 3 19.19 12.09 4.18
CA SER A 3 17.83 11.67 4.60
C SER A 3 17.04 12.82 5.26
N GLU A 4 17.71 13.64 6.07
CA GLU A 4 17.13 14.83 6.71
C GLU A 4 16.62 15.89 5.72
N ASP A 5 17.35 16.08 4.60
CA ASP A 5 16.94 17.04 3.56
C ASP A 5 15.72 16.54 2.81
N ILE A 6 15.67 15.22 2.53
CA ILE A 6 14.51 14.57 1.93
C ILE A 6 13.29 14.77 2.82
N LYS A 7 13.42 14.50 4.12
CA LYS A 7 12.34 14.68 5.10
C LYS A 7 11.83 16.12 5.13
N LYS A 8 12.73 17.10 5.21
CA LYS A 8 12.37 18.54 5.24
C LYS A 8 11.61 18.95 3.98
N ILE A 9 12.09 18.55 2.80
CA ILE A 9 11.45 18.90 1.52
C ILE A 9 10.08 18.24 1.42
N ALA A 10 9.98 16.97 1.76
CA ALA A 10 8.71 16.22 1.73
C ALA A 10 7.68 16.84 2.67
N LEU A 11 8.02 17.07 3.95
CA LEU A 11 7.12 17.68 4.93
C LEU A 11 6.60 19.06 4.49
N LYS A 12 7.46 19.89 3.87
CA LYS A 12 7.05 21.21 3.34
C LYS A 12 6.02 21.11 2.23
N ASN A 13 6.05 20.04 1.44
CA ASN A 13 5.23 19.88 0.24
C ASN A 13 4.04 18.91 0.44
N THR A 14 4.02 18.15 1.52
CA THR A 14 2.92 17.24 1.86
C THR A 14 1.65 18.04 2.15
N PRO A 15 0.56 17.85 1.41
CA PRO A 15 -0.71 18.51 1.70
C PRO A 15 -1.21 18.19 3.10
N LYS A 16 -1.85 19.17 3.75
CA LYS A 16 -2.57 18.94 4.99
C LYS A 16 -3.92 18.32 4.68
N VAL A 17 -4.23 17.21 5.31
CA VAL A 17 -5.51 16.49 5.19
C VAL A 17 -6.11 16.24 6.56
N LYS A 18 -7.42 16.01 6.61
CA LYS A 18 -8.08 15.58 7.86
C LYS A 18 -7.74 14.12 8.11
N ILE A 19 -7.19 13.85 9.28
CA ILE A 19 -6.77 12.50 9.70
C ILE A 19 -7.65 12.06 10.87
N ILE A 20 -8.13 10.82 10.81
CA ILE A 20 -8.80 10.12 11.89
C ILE A 20 -7.89 8.98 12.34
N GLU A 21 -7.42 9.02 13.57
CA GLU A 21 -6.57 8.01 14.16
C GLU A 21 -7.43 7.02 14.98
N HIS A 22 -7.18 5.73 14.77
CA HIS A 22 -7.88 4.63 15.44
C HIS A 22 -6.93 3.93 16.43
N ASP A 23 -7.05 4.24 17.72
CA ASP A 23 -6.25 3.62 18.77
C ASP A 23 -6.52 2.12 18.90
N ASN A 24 -5.48 1.34 19.23
CA ASN A 24 -5.55 -0.12 19.40
C ASN A 24 -6.15 -0.86 18.20
N PHE A 25 -5.92 -0.33 17.00
CA PHE A 25 -6.44 -0.87 15.75
C PHE A 25 -5.27 -1.34 14.88
N PHE A 26 -5.25 -2.65 14.57
CA PHE A 26 -4.18 -3.26 13.78
C PHE A 26 -4.44 -3.16 12.29
N ARG A 27 -3.39 -3.25 11.47
CA ARG A 27 -3.52 -3.22 10.03
C ARG A 27 -4.42 -4.34 9.46
N HIS A 28 -4.54 -5.46 10.14
CA HIS A 28 -5.44 -6.54 9.72
C HIS A 28 -6.91 -6.32 10.13
N ASP A 29 -7.18 -5.36 11.02
CA ASP A 29 -8.56 -5.00 11.41
C ASP A 29 -9.23 -4.09 10.39
N LEU A 30 -8.47 -3.47 9.46
CA LEU A 30 -8.97 -2.58 8.41
C LEU A 30 -10.14 -3.19 7.65
N ILE A 31 -10.09 -4.50 7.43
CA ILE A 31 -11.15 -5.23 6.71
C ILE A 31 -12.53 -5.12 7.38
N ASN A 32 -12.58 -4.79 8.68
CA ASN A 32 -13.82 -4.61 9.43
C ASN A 32 -14.60 -3.33 9.04
N PHE A 33 -13.96 -2.41 8.31
CA PHE A 33 -14.66 -1.27 7.70
C PHE A 33 -15.58 -1.71 6.55
N LEU A 34 -15.28 -2.83 5.90
CA LEU A 34 -16.17 -3.43 4.91
C LEU A 34 -17.20 -4.31 5.60
N LYS A 35 -18.49 -3.89 5.54
CA LYS A 35 -19.61 -4.54 6.24
C LYS A 35 -20.19 -5.74 5.49
N LYS A 36 -19.49 -6.26 4.49
CA LYS A 36 -19.87 -7.40 3.66
C LYS A 36 -18.83 -8.50 3.69
N ASP A 37 -19.24 -9.69 3.33
CA ASP A 37 -18.40 -10.87 3.14
C ASP A 37 -18.27 -11.22 1.64
N ASN A 38 -17.59 -12.30 1.34
CA ASN A 38 -17.33 -12.75 -0.04
C ASN A 38 -16.57 -11.72 -0.87
N LEU A 39 -15.62 -11.02 -0.24
CA LEU A 39 -14.80 -9.97 -0.83
C LEU A 39 -13.78 -10.54 -1.82
N ILE A 40 -13.35 -9.70 -2.74
CA ILE A 40 -12.14 -9.91 -3.55
C ILE A 40 -11.12 -8.87 -3.09
N GLY A 41 -9.97 -9.34 -2.63
CA GLY A 41 -8.89 -8.45 -2.16
C GLY A 41 -7.56 -8.73 -2.81
N ILE A 42 -6.64 -7.79 -2.67
CA ILE A 42 -5.25 -7.91 -3.13
C ILE A 42 -4.29 -7.20 -2.17
N GLU A 43 -3.13 -7.82 -1.96
CA GLU A 43 -1.95 -7.24 -1.32
C GLU A 43 -0.86 -7.04 -2.36
N LEU A 44 -0.30 -5.84 -2.41
CA LEU A 44 0.82 -5.45 -3.27
C LEU A 44 2.08 -5.29 -2.41
N GLY A 45 2.95 -6.30 -2.46
CA GLY A 45 4.07 -6.53 -1.55
C GLY A 45 3.70 -7.56 -0.49
N VAL A 46 4.10 -8.81 -0.71
CA VAL A 46 3.67 -9.96 0.11
C VAL A 46 4.75 -10.42 1.08
N ALA A 47 6.03 -10.31 0.68
CA ALA A 47 7.15 -10.84 1.44
C ALA A 47 6.90 -12.29 1.90
N GLY A 48 7.02 -12.56 3.19
CA GLY A 48 6.76 -13.90 3.77
C GLY A 48 5.30 -14.33 3.86
N GLY A 49 4.33 -13.50 3.43
CA GLY A 49 2.90 -13.83 3.35
C GLY A 49 2.09 -13.67 4.64
N HIS A 50 2.67 -13.09 5.68
CA HIS A 50 2.02 -13.00 7.00
C HIS A 50 0.76 -12.14 7.02
N TYR A 51 0.72 -11.05 6.25
CA TYR A 51 -0.48 -10.21 6.17
C TYR A 51 -1.58 -10.91 5.36
N SER A 52 -1.24 -11.48 4.20
CA SER A 52 -2.16 -12.31 3.42
C SER A 52 -2.76 -13.45 4.25
N ASP A 53 -1.97 -14.12 5.11
CA ASP A 53 -2.46 -15.16 6.03
C ASP A 53 -3.54 -14.60 6.99
N LYS A 54 -3.31 -13.42 7.55
CA LYS A 54 -4.31 -12.76 8.40
C LYS A 54 -5.59 -12.42 7.65
N MET A 55 -5.46 -11.95 6.40
CA MET A 55 -6.62 -11.65 5.56
C MET A 55 -7.43 -12.90 5.23
N LEU A 56 -6.77 -14.00 4.88
CA LEU A 56 -7.43 -15.28 4.62
C LEU A 56 -8.15 -15.81 5.87
N LYS A 57 -7.50 -15.77 7.03
CA LYS A 57 -8.06 -16.20 8.33
C LYS A 57 -9.23 -15.33 8.81
N SER A 58 -9.41 -14.12 8.28
CA SER A 58 -10.58 -13.31 8.57
C SER A 58 -11.91 -13.94 8.10
N GLY A 59 -11.82 -14.87 7.15
CA GLY A 59 -13.00 -15.53 6.54
C GLY A 59 -13.83 -14.63 5.62
N LYS A 60 -13.44 -13.36 5.44
CA LYS A 60 -14.19 -12.38 4.66
C LYS A 60 -13.99 -12.48 3.15
N PHE A 61 -12.90 -13.10 2.71
CA PHE A 61 -12.53 -13.12 1.29
C PHE A 61 -12.93 -14.44 0.61
N LYS A 62 -13.72 -14.35 -0.44
CA LYS A 62 -13.92 -15.47 -1.37
C LYS A 62 -12.70 -15.70 -2.26
N LYS A 63 -11.90 -14.62 -2.49
CA LYS A 63 -10.65 -14.67 -3.24
C LYS A 63 -9.72 -13.55 -2.76
N PHE A 64 -8.47 -13.89 -2.51
CA PHE A 64 -7.42 -12.95 -2.16
C PHE A 64 -6.22 -13.18 -3.07
N TYR A 65 -5.63 -12.09 -3.55
CA TYR A 65 -4.45 -12.10 -4.39
C TYR A 65 -3.27 -11.49 -3.63
N GLY A 66 -2.08 -11.98 -3.92
CA GLY A 66 -0.85 -11.33 -3.52
C GLY A 66 0.03 -11.12 -4.73
N VAL A 67 0.71 -9.99 -4.82
CA VAL A 67 1.68 -9.70 -5.88
C VAL A 67 2.99 -9.30 -5.24
N ASP A 68 4.06 -9.97 -5.64
CA ASP A 68 5.42 -9.63 -5.23
C ASP A 68 6.41 -10.07 -6.31
N LEU A 69 7.48 -9.31 -6.50
CA LEU A 69 8.47 -9.59 -7.53
C LEU A 69 9.50 -10.63 -7.08
N TYR A 70 9.86 -10.63 -5.79
CA TYR A 70 10.88 -11.49 -5.19
C TYR A 70 12.23 -11.45 -5.91
N GLU A 71 12.69 -10.27 -6.26
CA GLU A 71 13.95 -10.07 -7.00
C GLU A 71 14.99 -9.17 -6.29
N ASP A 72 14.62 -8.52 -5.19
CA ASP A 72 15.49 -7.64 -4.42
C ASP A 72 15.89 -8.26 -3.07
N HIS A 73 15.67 -7.54 -1.96
CA HIS A 73 15.85 -8.07 -0.61
C HIS A 73 14.78 -9.07 -0.19
N HIS A 74 13.62 -9.10 -0.87
CA HIS A 74 12.61 -10.14 -0.78
C HIS A 74 12.92 -11.21 -1.83
N ASP A 75 13.71 -12.19 -1.42
CA ASP A 75 14.29 -13.19 -2.32
C ASP A 75 13.42 -14.45 -2.51
N VAL A 76 13.98 -15.42 -3.21
CA VAL A 76 13.32 -16.70 -3.44
C VAL A 76 13.02 -17.48 -2.15
N GLN A 77 13.73 -17.25 -1.05
CA GLN A 77 13.45 -17.92 0.22
C GLN A 77 12.18 -17.38 0.88
N GLU A 78 11.96 -16.07 0.78
CA GLU A 78 10.69 -15.48 1.22
C GLU A 78 9.52 -15.93 0.33
N TYR A 79 9.73 -16.03 -0.99
CA TYR A 79 8.73 -16.61 -1.89
C TYR A 79 8.35 -18.04 -1.49
N ILE A 80 9.35 -18.90 -1.20
CA ILE A 80 9.10 -20.28 -0.72
C ILE A 80 8.37 -20.25 0.61
N SER A 81 8.70 -19.32 1.51
CA SER A 81 8.03 -19.17 2.80
C SER A 81 6.56 -18.77 2.64
N ALA A 82 6.27 -17.82 1.77
CA ALA A 82 4.90 -17.41 1.43
C ALA A 82 4.11 -18.58 0.82
N LEU A 83 4.71 -19.33 -0.13
CA LEU A 83 4.08 -20.53 -0.71
C LEU A 83 3.74 -21.59 0.34
N LYS A 84 4.65 -21.84 1.31
CA LYS A 84 4.41 -22.80 2.39
C LYS A 84 3.30 -22.35 3.34
N LEU A 85 3.22 -21.02 3.59
CA LEU A 85 2.26 -20.47 4.54
C LEU A 85 0.84 -20.39 3.96
N ILE A 86 0.71 -19.91 2.74
CA ILE A 86 -0.56 -19.53 2.12
C ILE A 86 -0.74 -19.97 0.67
N GLY A 87 0.34 -20.37 -0.03
CA GLY A 87 0.31 -20.58 -1.48
C GLY A 87 -0.59 -21.75 -1.93
N LEU A 88 -0.95 -22.65 -1.03
CA LEU A 88 -1.84 -23.80 -1.32
C LEU A 88 -3.29 -23.56 -0.88
N GLU A 89 -3.60 -22.39 -0.32
CA GLU A 89 -4.96 -22.04 0.07
C GLU A 89 -5.85 -21.85 -1.18
N LYS A 90 -6.98 -22.54 -1.22
CA LYS A 90 -7.89 -22.57 -2.40
C LYS A 90 -8.37 -21.18 -2.83
N ASN A 91 -8.54 -20.29 -1.89
CA ASN A 91 -9.02 -18.91 -2.11
C ASN A 91 -7.87 -17.88 -2.25
N TYR A 92 -6.61 -18.33 -2.36
CA TYR A 92 -5.45 -17.48 -2.56
C TYR A 92 -4.81 -17.67 -3.94
N VAL A 93 -4.20 -16.61 -4.45
CA VAL A 93 -3.33 -16.65 -5.65
C VAL A 93 -2.14 -15.74 -5.41
N LEU A 94 -0.94 -16.31 -5.40
CA LEU A 94 0.30 -15.56 -5.35
C LEU A 94 0.85 -15.39 -6.76
N LEU A 95 1.02 -14.14 -7.18
CA LEU A 95 1.54 -13.73 -8.47
C LEU A 95 2.97 -13.22 -8.28
N ARG A 96 3.94 -13.90 -8.86
CA ARG A 96 5.34 -13.45 -8.87
C ARG A 96 5.59 -12.60 -10.10
N MET A 97 5.33 -11.31 -9.99
CA MET A 97 5.48 -10.31 -11.06
C MET A 97 5.49 -8.90 -10.47
N SER A 98 5.84 -7.91 -11.27
CA SER A 98 5.74 -6.50 -10.88
C SER A 98 4.28 -6.03 -10.76
N PHE A 99 4.06 -4.93 -10.06
CA PHE A 99 2.72 -4.31 -9.95
C PHE A 99 2.22 -3.78 -11.29
N ASP A 100 3.14 -3.28 -12.15
CA ASP A 100 2.84 -2.79 -13.49
C ASP A 100 2.40 -3.91 -14.45
N GLU A 101 2.89 -5.13 -14.25
CA GLU A 101 2.44 -6.31 -15.00
C GLU A 101 1.11 -6.82 -14.47
N ALA A 102 1.02 -6.98 -13.15
CA ALA A 102 -0.15 -7.55 -12.49
C ALA A 102 -1.43 -6.75 -12.73
N ILE A 103 -1.34 -5.42 -12.80
CA ILE A 103 -2.51 -4.55 -12.99
C ILE A 103 -3.30 -4.87 -14.28
N ASN A 104 -2.61 -5.39 -15.31
CA ASN A 104 -3.21 -5.74 -16.59
C ASN A 104 -4.03 -7.06 -16.56
N LEU A 105 -3.93 -7.81 -15.47
CA LEU A 105 -4.70 -9.04 -15.26
C LEU A 105 -6.12 -8.78 -14.75
N PHE A 106 -6.42 -7.57 -14.34
CA PHE A 106 -7.67 -7.25 -13.65
C PHE A 106 -8.43 -6.13 -14.37
N ASP A 107 -9.74 -6.28 -14.44
CA ASP A 107 -10.63 -5.23 -14.92
C ASP A 107 -10.71 -4.05 -13.93
N ASP A 108 -11.17 -2.90 -14.39
CA ASP A 108 -11.50 -1.79 -13.51
C ASP A 108 -12.67 -2.17 -12.59
N ASN A 109 -12.70 -1.63 -11.38
CA ASN A 109 -13.70 -1.95 -10.35
C ASN A 109 -13.80 -3.46 -10.02
N PHE A 110 -12.66 -4.16 -10.00
CA PHE A 110 -12.59 -5.60 -9.71
C PHE A 110 -12.52 -5.91 -8.21
N PHE A 111 -11.71 -5.14 -7.47
CA PHE A 111 -11.41 -5.40 -6.06
C PHE A 111 -12.37 -4.70 -5.10
N ASP A 112 -12.65 -5.35 -3.98
CA ASP A 112 -13.31 -4.76 -2.82
C ASP A 112 -12.30 -4.19 -1.81
N PHE A 113 -11.04 -4.67 -1.87
CA PHE A 113 -9.95 -4.30 -0.96
C PHE A 113 -8.61 -4.31 -1.69
N ILE A 114 -7.84 -3.24 -1.56
CA ILE A 114 -6.46 -3.14 -2.06
C ILE A 114 -5.57 -2.65 -0.92
N TYR A 115 -4.46 -3.37 -0.67
CA TYR A 115 -3.47 -3.02 0.35
C TYR A 115 -2.07 -2.93 -0.27
N PHE A 116 -1.38 -1.82 -0.01
CA PHE A 116 -0.03 -1.54 -0.49
C PHE A 116 0.98 -1.74 0.64
N ASP A 117 1.89 -2.70 0.48
CA ASP A 117 2.99 -2.98 1.41
C ASP A 117 4.27 -3.34 0.63
N GLY A 118 4.57 -2.63 -0.44
CA GLY A 118 5.71 -2.90 -1.30
C GLY A 118 6.35 -1.63 -1.85
N TYR A 119 7.18 -1.77 -2.87
CA TYR A 119 7.94 -0.67 -3.47
C TYR A 119 7.08 0.54 -3.85
N ALA A 120 5.86 0.32 -4.34
CA ALA A 120 4.94 1.39 -4.75
C ALA A 120 4.57 2.35 -3.61
N HIS A 121 4.74 1.94 -2.35
CA HIS A 121 4.44 2.77 -1.20
C HIS A 121 5.46 3.89 -0.98
N THR A 122 6.63 3.84 -1.60
CA THR A 122 7.68 4.85 -1.40
C THR A 122 7.30 6.25 -1.86
N GLY A 123 6.34 6.37 -2.76
CA GLY A 123 5.95 7.64 -3.36
C GLY A 123 6.94 8.22 -4.36
N GLU A 124 8.08 7.57 -4.63
CA GLU A 124 9.14 8.08 -5.52
C GLU A 124 8.71 8.28 -6.98
N GLU A 125 7.63 7.64 -7.39
CA GLU A 125 7.00 7.76 -8.71
C GLU A 125 5.79 8.73 -8.72
N GLY A 126 5.72 9.61 -7.73
CA GLY A 126 4.63 10.58 -7.62
C GLY A 126 3.28 9.98 -7.24
N GLY A 127 3.26 8.76 -6.71
CA GLY A 127 2.03 8.00 -6.42
C GLY A 127 1.38 7.40 -7.67
N LYS A 128 2.13 7.18 -8.75
CA LYS A 128 1.63 6.59 -10.01
C LYS A 128 0.88 5.28 -9.76
N THR A 129 1.50 4.34 -9.05
CA THR A 129 0.88 3.04 -8.74
C THR A 129 -0.43 3.20 -7.96
N PHE A 130 -0.50 4.11 -6.99
CA PHE A 130 -1.77 4.41 -6.30
C PHE A 130 -2.85 4.89 -7.28
N CYS A 131 -2.50 5.82 -8.20
CA CYS A 131 -3.44 6.34 -9.18
C CYS A 131 -3.98 5.27 -10.13
N GLU A 132 -3.12 4.36 -10.57
CA GLU A 132 -3.46 3.29 -11.50
C GLU A 132 -4.32 2.21 -10.81
N TRP A 133 -3.91 1.76 -9.63
CA TRP A 133 -4.64 0.74 -8.87
C TRP A 133 -5.95 1.26 -8.27
N TYR A 134 -6.13 2.57 -8.07
CA TYR A 134 -7.40 3.16 -7.64
C TYR A 134 -8.54 2.83 -8.60
N LYS A 135 -8.28 2.72 -9.90
CA LYS A 135 -9.27 2.32 -10.92
C LYS A 135 -9.73 0.88 -10.71
N LYS A 136 -8.87 0.02 -10.18
CA LYS A 136 -9.18 -1.40 -9.95
C LYS A 136 -10.06 -1.63 -8.72
N LEU A 137 -10.19 -0.64 -7.84
CA LEU A 137 -11.04 -0.70 -6.66
C LEU A 137 -12.49 -0.35 -7.02
N LYS A 138 -13.46 -1.09 -6.51
CA LYS A 138 -14.89 -0.78 -6.59
C LYS A 138 -15.25 0.45 -5.76
N ILE A 139 -16.29 1.16 -6.16
CA ILE A 139 -16.94 2.15 -5.29
C ILE A 139 -17.45 1.42 -4.03
N GLY A 140 -17.21 2.02 -2.85
CA GLY A 140 -17.43 1.41 -1.55
C GLY A 140 -16.35 0.40 -1.13
N GLY A 141 -15.32 0.18 -1.95
CA GLY A 141 -14.15 -0.62 -1.59
C GLY A 141 -13.17 0.14 -0.70
N LEU A 142 -12.30 -0.57 -0.01
CA LEU A 142 -11.29 -0.03 0.90
C LEU A 142 -9.93 0.03 0.20
N PHE A 143 -9.37 1.24 0.12
CA PHE A 143 -8.02 1.51 -0.37
C PHE A 143 -7.11 1.76 0.82
N ALA A 144 -6.04 0.99 0.95
CA ALA A 144 -5.21 0.98 2.15
C ALA A 144 -3.74 0.71 1.84
N GLY A 145 -2.87 1.01 2.78
CA GLY A 145 -1.46 0.65 2.69
C GLY A 145 -0.71 0.89 4.00
N ASP A 146 0.56 0.54 4.02
CA ASP A 146 1.43 0.65 5.20
C ASP A 146 2.29 1.92 5.18
N ASP A 147 3.17 2.03 6.18
CA ASP A 147 4.25 3.01 6.28
C ASP A 147 3.83 4.49 6.30
N TYR A 148 2.65 4.82 6.84
CA TYR A 148 2.25 6.21 7.00
C TYR A 148 2.99 6.88 8.16
N SER A 149 4.26 7.16 7.94
CA SER A 149 5.18 7.67 8.95
C SER A 149 6.09 8.78 8.40
N GLU A 150 6.61 9.62 9.31
CA GLU A 150 7.64 10.60 8.95
C GLU A 150 8.98 9.96 8.57
N ASN A 151 9.19 8.68 8.89
CA ASN A 151 10.33 7.91 8.41
C ASN A 151 10.21 7.56 6.93
N TRP A 152 8.98 7.54 6.40
CA TRP A 152 8.66 7.35 5.00
C TRP A 152 7.96 8.59 4.41
N PRO A 153 8.67 9.74 4.34
CA PRO A 153 8.04 11.03 4.07
C PRO A 153 7.43 11.13 2.68
N LEU A 154 7.92 10.35 1.72
CA LEU A 154 7.37 10.32 0.35
C LEU A 154 6.06 9.54 0.28
N VAL A 155 5.91 8.50 1.13
CA VAL A 155 4.63 7.79 1.30
C VAL A 155 3.58 8.76 1.82
N LYS A 156 3.86 9.49 2.91
CA LYS A 156 2.94 10.50 3.44
C LYS A 156 2.56 11.55 2.39
N TRP A 157 3.53 12.02 1.61
CA TRP A 157 3.25 13.00 0.57
C TRP A 157 2.33 12.41 -0.50
N ALA A 158 2.62 11.23 -1.03
CA ALA A 158 1.79 10.58 -2.05
C ALA A 158 0.37 10.32 -1.56
N VAL A 159 0.21 9.78 -0.35
CA VAL A 159 -1.10 9.49 0.26
C VAL A 159 -1.88 10.77 0.50
N ASN A 160 -1.26 11.79 1.09
CA ASN A 160 -1.95 13.05 1.36
C ASN A 160 -2.35 13.80 0.07
N ASP A 161 -1.50 13.74 -0.97
CA ASP A 161 -1.83 14.30 -2.29
C ASP A 161 -3.06 13.63 -2.89
N MET A 162 -3.09 12.30 -2.86
CA MET A 162 -4.22 11.52 -3.34
C MET A 162 -5.51 11.83 -2.57
N VAL A 163 -5.46 11.77 -1.24
CA VAL A 163 -6.59 12.04 -0.35
C VAL A 163 -7.11 13.47 -0.53
N SER A 164 -6.19 14.45 -0.65
CA SER A 164 -6.55 15.85 -0.91
C SER A 164 -7.27 16.03 -2.25
N LYS A 165 -6.83 15.32 -3.31
CA LYS A 165 -7.48 15.35 -4.64
C LYS A 165 -8.87 14.70 -4.62
N LEU A 166 -9.03 13.64 -3.83
CA LEU A 166 -10.30 12.93 -3.68
C LEU A 166 -11.28 13.67 -2.76
N GLY A 167 -10.81 14.53 -1.86
CA GLY A 167 -11.64 15.22 -0.88
C GLY A 167 -12.19 14.29 0.21
N VAL A 168 -11.55 13.15 0.46
CA VAL A 168 -11.98 12.16 1.46
C VAL A 168 -11.21 12.30 2.78
N GLU A 169 -11.71 11.71 3.85
CA GLU A 169 -11.02 11.65 5.14
C GLU A 169 -10.00 10.51 5.13
N LEU A 170 -8.79 10.80 5.62
CA LEU A 170 -7.74 9.80 5.80
C LEU A 170 -7.87 9.16 7.17
N ASN A 171 -8.00 7.85 7.20
CA ASN A 171 -7.93 7.07 8.44
C ASN A 171 -6.54 6.45 8.58
N ILE A 172 -6.03 6.38 9.81
CA ILE A 172 -4.77 5.70 10.12
C ILE A 172 -4.93 4.81 11.36
N THR A 173 -4.14 3.74 11.41
CA THR A 173 -4.01 2.94 12.63
C THR A 173 -3.20 3.74 13.64
N GLY A 174 -3.66 3.77 14.89
CA GLY A 174 -2.99 4.46 15.99
C GLY A 174 -1.86 3.64 16.61
N LYS A 175 -1.33 4.13 17.73
CA LYS A 175 -0.32 3.42 18.52
C LYS A 175 -0.88 2.12 19.08
N ILE A 176 -0.15 1.05 18.88
CA ILE A 176 -0.47 -0.26 19.40
C ILE A 176 0.43 -0.55 20.58
N VAL A 177 -0.18 -0.95 21.70
CA VAL A 177 0.54 -1.42 22.88
C VAL A 177 1.02 -2.84 22.61
N GLY A 178 2.33 -3.00 22.43
CA GLY A 178 2.97 -4.29 22.16
C GLY A 178 3.77 -4.26 20.85
N ASP A 179 4.99 -4.70 20.95
CA ASP A 179 5.99 -4.61 19.87
C ASP A 179 5.74 -5.73 18.85
N SER A 180 4.93 -5.45 17.83
CA SER A 180 4.80 -6.32 16.67
C SER A 180 5.51 -5.67 15.48
N VAL A 181 6.45 -6.38 14.87
CA VAL A 181 7.13 -5.95 13.64
C VAL A 181 6.13 -5.56 12.55
N MET A 182 4.98 -6.25 12.51
CA MET A 182 3.90 -6.01 11.55
C MET A 182 3.12 -4.70 11.76
N ASN A 183 3.35 -3.98 12.87
CA ASN A 183 2.65 -2.74 13.18
C ASN A 183 3.64 -1.65 13.61
N LYS A 184 4.85 -1.69 13.07
CA LYS A 184 5.91 -0.74 13.37
C LYS A 184 5.55 0.69 12.97
N TYR A 185 4.82 0.84 11.87
CA TYR A 185 4.34 2.11 11.34
C TYR A 185 2.83 2.09 11.20
N PRO A 186 2.14 3.24 11.27
CA PRO A 186 0.72 3.30 11.00
C PRO A 186 0.40 2.90 9.57
N SER A 187 -0.64 2.09 9.40
CA SER A 187 -1.29 1.88 8.11
C SER A 187 -2.32 2.97 7.86
N TRP A 188 -2.50 3.33 6.60
CA TRP A 188 -3.45 4.33 6.15
C TRP A 188 -4.57 3.68 5.34
N PHE A 189 -5.76 4.27 5.36
CA PHE A 189 -6.89 3.76 4.58
C PHE A 189 -8.02 4.78 4.41
N PHE A 190 -8.81 4.58 3.35
CA PHE A 190 -10.05 5.30 3.10
C PHE A 190 -10.98 4.46 2.21
N LEU A 191 -12.28 4.78 2.21
CA LEU A 191 -13.25 4.17 1.31
C LEU A 191 -13.28 4.93 -0.03
N LYS A 192 -13.36 4.21 -1.14
CA LYS A 192 -13.59 4.81 -2.45
C LYS A 192 -15.04 5.24 -2.57
N GLU A 193 -15.29 6.54 -2.60
CA GLU A 193 -16.64 7.08 -2.68
C GLU A 193 -17.15 7.22 -4.12
N ASN A 194 -16.23 7.48 -5.06
CA ASN A 194 -16.57 7.67 -6.48
C ASN A 194 -15.38 7.34 -7.38
N ASP A 195 -15.66 7.23 -8.67
CA ASP A 195 -14.60 7.14 -9.67
C ASP A 195 -14.01 8.54 -9.93
N PHE A 196 -12.70 8.62 -9.79
CA PHE A 196 -11.93 9.82 -10.03
C PHE A 196 -10.71 9.52 -10.88
N ASN A 197 -10.44 10.33 -11.89
CA ASN A 197 -9.25 10.16 -12.73
C ASN A 197 -8.04 10.77 -12.05
N LEU A 198 -7.50 10.05 -11.06
CA LEU A 198 -6.30 10.42 -10.34
C LEU A 198 -5.10 10.50 -11.30
N LYS A 199 -4.23 11.48 -11.04
CA LYS A 199 -2.97 11.64 -11.75
C LYS A 199 -1.83 11.75 -10.76
N PRO A 200 -0.65 11.20 -11.07
CA PRO A 200 0.55 11.32 -10.25
C PRO A 200 0.88 12.80 -9.94
N ASN A 201 1.53 13.00 -8.80
CA ASN A 201 2.02 14.32 -8.40
C ASN A 201 3.37 14.59 -9.09
N LYS A 202 3.38 15.44 -10.10
CA LYS A 202 4.60 15.76 -10.88
C LYS A 202 5.75 16.26 -10.02
N LYS A 203 5.49 17.11 -9.03
CA LYS A 203 6.53 17.64 -8.14
C LYS A 203 7.17 16.55 -7.30
N LEU A 204 6.37 15.62 -6.80
CA LEU A 204 6.85 14.45 -6.05
C LEU A 204 7.63 13.51 -6.96
N GLU A 205 7.15 13.26 -8.18
CA GLU A 205 7.84 12.45 -9.19
C GLU A 205 9.22 13.02 -9.56
N GLU A 206 9.31 14.33 -9.84
CA GLU A 206 10.56 15.03 -10.11
C GLU A 206 11.53 14.95 -8.92
N PHE A 207 10.99 15.10 -7.70
CA PHE A 207 11.78 14.98 -6.49
C PHE A 207 12.29 13.54 -6.28
N GLY A 208 11.44 12.54 -6.47
CA GLY A 208 11.82 11.12 -6.42
C GLY A 208 12.91 10.78 -7.46
N ALA A 209 12.77 11.28 -8.69
CA ALA A 209 13.79 11.13 -9.72
C ALA A 209 15.15 11.73 -9.30
N THR A 210 15.13 12.88 -8.62
CA THR A 210 16.34 13.51 -8.08
C THR A 210 17.02 12.62 -7.03
N ILE A 211 16.24 11.98 -6.15
CA ILE A 211 16.75 11.05 -5.13
C ILE A 211 17.38 9.83 -5.78
N ARG A 212 16.68 9.16 -6.71
CA ARG A 212 17.20 7.98 -7.43
C ARG A 212 18.51 8.28 -8.15
N ASN A 213 18.61 9.41 -8.82
CA ASN A 213 19.83 9.82 -9.52
C ASN A 213 21.00 10.09 -8.57
N ALA A 214 20.73 10.64 -7.38
CA ALA A 214 21.75 10.86 -6.35
C ALA A 214 22.25 9.54 -5.75
N THR A 215 21.38 8.55 -5.58
CA THR A 215 21.73 7.22 -5.07
C THR A 215 22.60 6.46 -6.08
N ARG A 216 22.21 6.43 -7.36
CA ARG A 216 22.98 5.76 -8.44
C ARG A 216 24.40 6.30 -8.62
N LYS A 217 24.64 7.59 -8.37
CA LYS A 217 25.98 8.19 -8.45
C LYS A 217 26.91 7.80 -7.29
N ASN A 218 26.36 7.27 -6.20
CA ASN A 218 27.10 6.88 -5.01
C ASN A 218 27.30 5.35 -4.90
N THR A 219 26.81 4.60 -5.86
CA THR A 219 27.07 3.15 -6.00
C THR A 219 28.28 2.98 -6.90
N PRO A 220 29.40 2.36 -6.41
CA PRO A 220 30.66 2.21 -7.17
C PRO A 220 30.48 1.31 -8.38
#